data_cbd2120277bbed0fc8e66a0e93797b7d
#
_entry.id   cbd2120277bbed0fc8e66a0e93797b7d
#
_cell.length_a   1.000
_cell.length_b   1.000
_cell.length_c   1.000
_cell.angle_alpha   90.00
_cell.angle_beta   90.00
_cell.angle_gamma   90.00
#
_symmetry.space_group_name_H-M   'P 1'
#
loop_
_entity.id
_entity.type
_entity.pdbx_description
1 polymer ?
#
loop_
_entity_poly.entity_id
_entity_poly.type
_entity_poly.pdbx_seq_one_letter_code
_entity_poly.pdbx_strand_id
1 'polypeptide(L)'
;KITFSRRILYVVLVLFMAFYMLFLPAPLILFAAFIWWLLATLLVLIYPRAAIVWGQGVFVRGCMGLFVLLPCWVAINFIRNQGDGVYTLLFLFVLIWSADSAAYFVGKKWGTKKLAAEVSPGKSWQGVAGGVLFSMLLVLLMLWVCAVPVNMWLLAILLSFVTVLFSIVGDLFESMLKRRAGVKDSGGLLPGHGGLLDRIDSLTAAAPVFAFGMIVLNGLWNG
;
A
#
# COMPACT_ATOMS: atom_id res chain seq x y z
N LYS A 1 8.41 12.16 -23.91
CA LYS A 1 9.31 12.17 -22.74
C LYS A 1 9.06 13.42 -21.93
N ILE A 2 8.94 13.29 -20.58
CA ILE A 2 8.80 14.43 -19.66
C ILE A 2 10.17 15.12 -19.58
N THR A 3 10.22 16.45 -19.75
CA THR A 3 11.47 17.23 -19.64
C THR A 3 12.00 17.22 -18.21
N PHE A 4 13.29 17.38 -18.03
CA PHE A 4 13.96 17.42 -16.71
C PHE A 4 13.34 18.48 -15.79
N SER A 5 13.07 19.68 -16.31
CA SER A 5 12.43 20.77 -15.56
C SER A 5 11.04 20.39 -15.02
N ARG A 6 10.22 19.67 -15.79
CA ARG A 6 8.89 19.22 -15.34
C ARG A 6 8.98 18.17 -14.24
N ARG A 7 10.04 17.34 -14.24
CA ARG A 7 10.29 16.37 -13.15
C ARG A 7 10.65 17.08 -11.85
N ILE A 8 11.55 18.07 -11.91
CA ILE A 8 11.93 18.88 -10.75
C ILE A 8 10.69 19.60 -10.20
N LEU A 9 9.89 20.24 -11.05
CA LEU A 9 8.68 20.94 -10.65
C LEU A 9 7.70 19.99 -9.93
N TYR A 10 7.54 18.78 -10.44
CA TYR A 10 6.68 17.77 -9.79
C TYR A 10 7.21 17.35 -8.40
N VAL A 11 8.52 17.13 -8.28
CA VAL A 11 9.12 16.80 -6.98
C VAL A 11 8.94 17.94 -5.98
N VAL A 12 9.19 19.19 -6.40
CA VAL A 12 8.98 20.38 -5.55
C VAL A 12 7.50 20.48 -5.13
N LEU A 13 6.56 20.24 -6.04
CA LEU A 13 5.13 20.22 -5.74
C LEU A 13 4.80 19.15 -4.70
N VAL A 14 5.31 17.92 -4.87
CA VAL A 14 5.09 16.81 -3.92
C VAL A 14 5.62 17.18 -2.54
N LEU A 15 6.83 17.71 -2.44
CA LEU A 15 7.44 18.11 -1.16
C LEU A 15 6.65 19.25 -0.49
N PHE A 16 6.24 20.24 -1.27
CA PHE A 16 5.41 21.34 -0.76
C PHE A 16 4.06 20.83 -0.23
N MET A 17 3.37 19.97 -1.00
CA MET A 17 2.09 19.39 -0.58
C MET A 17 2.27 18.47 0.64
N ALA A 18 3.33 17.67 0.69
CA ALA A 18 3.64 16.82 1.86
C ALA A 18 3.84 17.66 3.13
N PHE A 19 4.55 18.77 3.02
CA PHE A 19 4.70 19.72 4.12
C PHE A 19 3.36 20.34 4.52
N TYR A 20 2.57 20.82 3.56
CA TYR A 20 1.26 21.42 3.83
C TYR A 20 0.29 20.45 4.50
N MET A 21 0.30 19.18 4.10
CA MET A 21 -0.57 18.15 4.68
C MET A 21 -0.30 17.87 6.17
N LEU A 22 0.87 18.23 6.71
CA LEU A 22 1.14 18.13 8.15
C LEU A 22 0.27 19.06 9.00
N PHE A 23 -0.30 20.10 8.40
CA PHE A 23 -1.18 21.08 9.08
C PHE A 23 -2.67 20.73 8.93
N LEU A 24 -3.00 19.73 8.11
CA LEU A 24 -4.38 19.29 7.90
C LEU A 24 -4.76 18.14 8.86
N PRO A 25 -6.05 17.98 9.18
CA PRO A 25 -6.50 16.88 10.03
C PRO A 25 -6.20 15.52 9.39
N ALA A 26 -5.29 14.76 9.98
CA ALA A 26 -4.93 13.43 9.48
C ALA A 26 -6.14 12.48 9.27
N PRO A 27 -7.17 12.45 10.16
CA PRO A 27 -8.33 11.59 9.95
C PRO A 27 -9.06 11.85 8.63
N LEU A 28 -9.20 13.11 8.22
CA LEU A 28 -9.86 13.47 6.96
C LEU A 28 -9.05 12.99 5.75
N ILE A 29 -7.73 13.19 5.78
CA ILE A 29 -6.83 12.74 4.70
C ILE A 29 -6.84 11.23 4.59
N LEU A 30 -6.78 10.52 5.72
CA LEU A 30 -6.75 9.05 5.75
C LEU A 30 -8.09 8.44 5.34
N PHE A 31 -9.22 9.07 5.67
CA PHE A 31 -10.53 8.69 5.14
C PHE A 31 -10.59 8.87 3.62
N ALA A 32 -10.16 10.03 3.10
CA ALA A 32 -10.11 10.27 1.66
C ALA A 32 -9.17 9.28 0.94
N ALA A 33 -8.03 8.92 1.58
CA ALA A 33 -7.12 7.91 1.08
C ALA A 33 -7.76 6.51 1.05
N PHE A 34 -8.53 6.14 2.05
CA PHE A 34 -9.27 4.87 2.05
C PHE A 34 -10.25 4.79 0.86
N ILE A 35 -11.03 5.86 0.62
CA ILE A 35 -11.91 5.94 -0.55
C ILE A 35 -11.10 5.86 -1.85
N TRP A 36 -9.97 6.55 -1.94
CA TRP A 36 -9.08 6.45 -3.10
C TRP A 36 -8.62 5.01 -3.35
N TRP A 37 -8.22 4.28 -2.32
CA TRP A 37 -7.74 2.91 -2.48
C TRP A 37 -8.86 1.92 -2.83
N LEU A 38 -10.10 2.18 -2.43
CA LEU A 38 -11.28 1.44 -2.94
C LEU A 38 -11.45 1.69 -4.45
N LEU A 39 -11.35 2.94 -4.90
CA LEU A 39 -11.39 3.29 -6.33
C LEU A 39 -10.20 2.67 -7.09
N ALA A 40 -9.00 2.74 -6.53
CA ALA A 40 -7.79 2.12 -7.12
C ALA A 40 -7.96 0.60 -7.28
N THR A 41 -8.59 -0.06 -6.32
CA THR A 41 -8.93 -1.49 -6.43
C THR A 41 -9.84 -1.75 -7.64
N LEU A 42 -10.88 -0.95 -7.83
CA LEU A 42 -11.75 -1.06 -9.00
C LEU A 42 -10.98 -0.84 -10.31
N LEU A 43 -10.08 0.16 -10.36
CA LEU A 43 -9.25 0.42 -11.54
C LEU A 43 -8.35 -0.78 -11.88
N VAL A 44 -7.76 -1.44 -10.87
CA VAL A 44 -6.97 -2.67 -11.07
C VAL A 44 -7.84 -3.80 -11.60
N LEU A 45 -9.04 -4.01 -11.05
CA LEU A 45 -9.94 -5.10 -11.44
C LEU A 45 -10.47 -4.95 -12.88
N ILE A 46 -10.72 -3.72 -13.33
CA ILE A 46 -11.21 -3.46 -14.69
C ILE A 46 -10.11 -3.26 -15.75
N TYR A 47 -8.85 -3.31 -15.34
CA TYR A 47 -7.71 -3.25 -16.27
C TYR A 47 -7.64 -4.52 -17.13
N PRO A 48 -7.32 -4.43 -18.44
CA PRO A 48 -6.94 -3.24 -19.22
C PRO A 48 -8.12 -2.47 -19.85
N ARG A 49 -9.36 -2.98 -19.73
CA ARG A 49 -10.55 -2.47 -20.48
C ARG A 49 -10.79 -0.98 -20.30
N ALA A 50 -10.75 -0.47 -19.08
CA ALA A 50 -10.99 0.94 -18.81
C ALA A 50 -9.73 1.83 -18.88
N ALA A 51 -8.57 1.24 -19.09
CA ALA A 51 -7.29 1.97 -19.12
C ALA A 51 -7.21 3.01 -20.25
N ILE A 52 -8.03 2.88 -21.30
CA ILE A 52 -8.13 3.83 -22.41
C ILE A 52 -8.65 5.18 -21.91
N VAL A 53 -9.56 5.20 -20.93
CA VAL A 53 -10.24 6.41 -20.46
C VAL A 53 -9.35 7.25 -19.52
N TRP A 54 -8.62 6.62 -18.60
CA TRP A 54 -7.91 7.32 -17.52
C TRP A 54 -6.38 7.29 -17.61
N GLY A 55 -5.81 6.46 -18.48
CA GLY A 55 -4.35 6.20 -18.47
C GLY A 55 -3.50 7.06 -19.41
N GLN A 56 -4.07 8.02 -20.19
CA GLN A 56 -3.32 8.66 -21.29
C GLN A 56 -2.62 9.98 -20.93
N GLY A 57 -3.11 10.73 -19.95
CA GLY A 57 -2.58 12.05 -19.59
C GLY A 57 -1.41 12.00 -18.61
N VAL A 58 -0.35 12.78 -18.86
CA VAL A 58 0.75 12.99 -17.89
C VAL A 58 0.19 13.63 -16.61
N PHE A 59 -0.77 14.53 -16.75
CA PHE A 59 -1.46 15.17 -15.62
C PHE A 59 -2.20 14.16 -14.74
N VAL A 60 -3.00 13.28 -15.33
CA VAL A 60 -3.76 12.24 -14.59
C VAL A 60 -2.81 11.32 -13.82
N ARG A 61 -1.73 10.88 -14.45
CA ARG A 61 -0.70 10.05 -13.77
C ARG A 61 0.00 10.81 -12.65
N GLY A 62 0.24 12.10 -12.82
CA GLY A 62 0.77 12.96 -11.78
C GLY A 62 -0.16 13.06 -10.58
N CYS A 63 -1.47 13.30 -10.82
CA CYS A 63 -2.48 13.31 -9.76
C CYS A 63 -2.57 11.96 -9.02
N MET A 64 -2.57 10.83 -9.75
CA MET A 64 -2.54 9.50 -9.15
C MET A 64 -1.31 9.31 -8.24
N GLY A 65 -0.13 9.79 -8.66
CA GLY A 65 1.08 9.77 -7.84
C GLY A 65 0.93 10.57 -6.54
N LEU A 66 0.27 11.74 -6.59
CA LEU A 66 -0.02 12.53 -5.38
C LEU A 66 -0.95 11.77 -4.43
N PHE A 67 -2.05 11.16 -4.95
CA PHE A 67 -2.98 10.37 -4.14
C PHE A 67 -2.39 9.09 -3.56
N VAL A 68 -1.28 8.62 -4.09
CA VAL A 68 -0.54 7.46 -3.58
C VAL A 68 0.49 7.90 -2.53
N LEU A 69 1.33 8.88 -2.85
CA LEU A 69 2.48 9.25 -2.02
C LEU A 69 2.10 10.09 -0.79
N LEU A 70 1.24 11.09 -0.97
CA LEU A 70 0.92 12.03 0.11
C LEU A 70 0.17 11.37 1.28
N PRO A 71 -0.87 10.55 1.06
CA PRO A 71 -1.53 9.87 2.16
C PRO A 71 -0.64 8.83 2.85
N CYS A 72 0.26 8.17 2.11
CA CYS A 72 1.26 7.28 2.70
C CYS A 72 2.18 8.04 3.65
N TRP A 73 2.68 9.20 3.23
CA TRP A 73 3.46 10.09 4.08
C TRP A 73 2.71 10.52 5.35
N VAL A 74 1.45 10.94 5.20
CA VAL A 74 0.60 11.33 6.35
C VAL A 74 0.37 10.14 7.28
N ALA A 75 0.10 8.96 6.74
CA ALA A 75 -0.12 7.74 7.51
C ALA A 75 1.09 7.36 8.36
N ILE A 76 2.29 7.37 7.77
CA ILE A 76 3.54 7.06 8.48
C ILE A 76 3.76 8.07 9.62
N ASN A 77 3.57 9.36 9.36
CA ASN A 77 3.70 10.39 10.40
C ASN A 77 2.63 10.23 11.48
N PHE A 78 1.38 9.97 11.11
CA PHE A 78 0.28 9.73 12.05
C PHE A 78 0.59 8.54 12.97
N ILE A 79 0.97 7.38 12.40
CA ILE A 79 1.30 6.18 13.18
C ILE A 79 2.49 6.47 14.10
N ARG A 80 3.57 7.09 13.59
CA ARG A 80 4.77 7.38 14.35
C ARG A 80 4.50 8.25 15.58
N ASN A 81 3.55 9.17 15.49
CA ASN A 81 3.22 10.12 16.55
C ASN A 81 2.25 9.54 17.61
N GLN A 82 1.81 8.28 17.49
CA GLN A 82 1.11 7.59 18.57
C GLN A 82 2.10 7.16 19.67
N GLY A 83 1.60 6.85 20.88
CA GLY A 83 2.44 6.49 22.02
C GLY A 83 3.47 5.39 21.70
N ASP A 84 3.03 4.30 21.06
CA ASP A 84 3.88 3.17 20.64
C ASP A 84 4.17 3.18 19.13
N GLY A 85 4.22 4.37 18.53
CA GLY A 85 4.26 4.53 17.07
C GLY A 85 5.42 3.85 16.38
N VAL A 86 6.61 3.78 17.01
CA VAL A 86 7.77 3.08 16.44
C VAL A 86 7.51 1.58 16.34
N TYR A 87 6.99 0.96 17.39
CA TYR A 87 6.66 -0.46 17.41
C TYR A 87 5.50 -0.79 16.44
N THR A 88 4.52 0.11 16.36
CA THR A 88 3.40 0.00 15.41
C THR A 88 3.87 0.08 13.96
N LEU A 89 4.81 0.96 13.63
CA LEU A 89 5.43 1.01 12.30
C LEU A 89 6.26 -0.25 11.99
N LEU A 90 7.05 -0.72 12.96
CA LEU A 90 7.79 -1.97 12.79
C LEU A 90 6.84 -3.16 12.55
N PHE A 91 5.75 -3.24 13.31
CA PHE A 91 4.71 -4.24 13.09
C PHE A 91 4.14 -4.16 11.67
N LEU A 92 3.78 -2.94 11.20
CA LEU A 92 3.25 -2.74 9.85
C LEU A 92 4.24 -3.20 8.78
N PHE A 93 5.52 -2.86 8.89
CA PHE A 93 6.55 -3.29 7.94
C PHE A 93 6.72 -4.82 7.95
N VAL A 94 6.82 -5.43 9.13
CA VAL A 94 6.96 -6.88 9.26
C VAL A 94 5.72 -7.59 8.69
N LEU A 95 4.53 -7.05 8.93
CA LEU A 95 3.27 -7.58 8.39
C LEU A 95 3.30 -7.61 6.85
N ILE A 96 3.65 -6.49 6.21
CA ILE A 96 3.69 -6.37 4.74
C ILE A 96 4.78 -7.26 4.16
N TRP A 97 6.02 -7.18 4.67
CA TRP A 97 7.14 -7.95 4.13
C TRP A 97 6.97 -9.45 4.33
N SER A 98 6.36 -9.88 5.41
CA SER A 98 6.03 -11.30 5.64
C SER A 98 4.99 -11.79 4.64
N ALA A 99 3.95 -10.99 4.37
CA ALA A 99 2.93 -11.30 3.37
C ALA A 99 3.53 -11.42 1.97
N ASP A 100 4.35 -10.44 1.55
CA ASP A 100 4.99 -10.41 0.23
C ASP A 100 5.97 -11.59 0.07
N SER A 101 6.79 -11.87 1.09
CA SER A 101 7.74 -12.98 1.08
C SER A 101 7.03 -14.33 0.98
N ALA A 102 6.02 -14.56 1.82
CA ALA A 102 5.25 -15.80 1.80
C ALA A 102 4.48 -15.96 0.47
N ALA A 103 3.89 -14.87 -0.03
CA ALA A 103 3.21 -14.87 -1.33
C ALA A 103 4.16 -15.24 -2.48
N TYR A 104 5.41 -14.74 -2.44
CA TYR A 104 6.43 -15.09 -3.43
C TYR A 104 6.80 -16.58 -3.37
N PHE A 105 7.13 -17.13 -2.20
CA PHE A 105 7.53 -18.53 -2.07
C PHE A 105 6.41 -19.51 -2.41
N VAL A 106 5.20 -19.25 -1.87
CA VAL A 106 4.02 -20.08 -2.16
C VAL A 106 3.62 -19.97 -3.62
N GLY A 107 3.60 -18.74 -4.17
CA GLY A 107 3.28 -18.50 -5.56
C GLY A 107 4.27 -19.13 -6.54
N LYS A 108 5.57 -19.14 -6.21
CA LYS A 108 6.61 -19.80 -7.01
C LYS A 108 6.46 -21.31 -7.01
N LYS A 109 6.10 -21.91 -5.85
CA LYS A 109 6.03 -23.38 -5.71
C LYS A 109 4.69 -23.95 -6.15
N TRP A 110 3.59 -23.30 -5.85
CA TRP A 110 2.23 -23.83 -6.06
C TRP A 110 1.33 -22.92 -6.92
N GLY A 111 1.84 -21.80 -7.43
CA GLY A 111 1.07 -20.80 -8.17
C GLY A 111 0.64 -21.28 -9.57
N THR A 112 -0.61 -21.71 -9.73
CA THR A 112 -1.20 -22.14 -11.01
C THR A 112 -2.13 -21.09 -11.60
N LYS A 113 -3.03 -20.52 -10.79
CA LYS A 113 -3.97 -19.48 -11.23
C LYS A 113 -3.36 -18.09 -11.08
N LYS A 114 -3.21 -17.36 -12.19
CA LYS A 114 -2.70 -15.98 -12.17
C LYS A 114 -3.73 -15.04 -11.53
N LEU A 115 -3.24 -14.11 -10.69
CA LEU A 115 -4.07 -13.09 -10.03
C LEU A 115 -4.46 -11.98 -11.01
N ALA A 116 -3.48 -11.41 -11.72
CA ALA A 116 -3.65 -10.32 -12.67
C ALA A 116 -2.60 -10.46 -13.79
N ALA A 117 -2.86 -11.33 -14.77
CA ALA A 117 -1.89 -11.70 -15.81
C ALA A 117 -1.39 -10.49 -16.61
N GLU A 118 -2.27 -9.55 -16.92
CA GLU A 118 -1.98 -8.35 -17.70
C GLU A 118 -1.13 -7.29 -16.93
N VAL A 119 -1.21 -7.30 -15.62
CA VAL A 119 -0.53 -6.34 -14.73
C VAL A 119 0.77 -6.93 -14.21
N SER A 120 0.66 -8.09 -13.55
CA SER A 120 1.77 -8.79 -12.89
C SER A 120 1.67 -10.29 -13.11
N PRO A 121 2.28 -10.84 -14.18
CA PRO A 121 2.17 -12.26 -14.53
C PRO A 121 2.83 -13.19 -13.50
N GLY A 122 3.65 -12.66 -12.60
CA GLY A 122 4.28 -13.42 -11.51
C GLY A 122 3.36 -13.73 -10.35
N LYS A 123 2.30 -12.94 -10.12
CA LYS A 123 1.38 -13.11 -8.99
C LYS A 123 0.31 -14.18 -9.26
N SER A 124 0.02 -14.97 -8.23
CA SER A 124 -0.99 -16.06 -8.29
C SER A 124 -1.93 -16.00 -7.09
N TRP A 125 -3.13 -16.55 -7.23
CA TRP A 125 -4.10 -16.66 -6.14
C TRP A 125 -3.59 -17.52 -4.98
N GLN A 126 -2.85 -18.60 -5.30
CA GLN A 126 -2.22 -19.44 -4.28
C GLN A 126 -1.15 -18.65 -3.50
N GLY A 127 -0.39 -17.79 -4.18
CA GLY A 127 0.54 -16.89 -3.54
C GLY A 127 -0.16 -15.94 -2.58
N VAL A 128 -1.25 -15.30 -3.02
CA VAL A 128 -2.07 -14.42 -2.15
C VAL A 128 -2.57 -15.18 -0.91
N ALA A 129 -3.15 -16.36 -1.10
CA ALA A 129 -3.64 -17.16 0.02
C ALA A 129 -2.52 -17.52 1.01
N GLY A 130 -1.33 -17.91 0.49
CA GLY A 130 -0.16 -18.19 1.33
C GLY A 130 0.35 -16.97 2.08
N GLY A 131 0.40 -15.81 1.41
CA GLY A 131 0.79 -14.53 2.03
C GLY A 131 -0.14 -14.14 3.16
N VAL A 132 -1.46 -14.16 2.89
CA VAL A 132 -2.49 -13.86 3.90
C VAL A 132 -2.42 -14.85 5.08
N LEU A 133 -2.37 -16.15 4.82
CA LEU A 133 -2.32 -17.15 5.88
C LEU A 133 -1.08 -16.95 6.78
N PHE A 134 0.10 -16.81 6.17
CA PHE A 134 1.34 -16.65 6.91
C PHE A 134 1.34 -15.37 7.74
N SER A 135 0.88 -14.24 7.17
CA SER A 135 0.81 -12.98 7.91
C SER A 135 -0.21 -13.02 9.05
N MET A 136 -1.34 -13.72 8.90
CA MET A 136 -2.31 -13.89 10.00
C MET A 136 -1.74 -14.77 11.12
N LEU A 137 -0.99 -15.82 10.79
CA LEU A 137 -0.26 -16.62 11.80
C LEU A 137 0.77 -15.78 12.56
N LEU A 138 1.49 -14.91 11.85
CA LEU A 138 2.42 -13.98 12.47
C LEU A 138 1.72 -12.99 13.39
N VAL A 139 0.56 -12.46 12.99
CA VAL A 139 -0.26 -11.56 13.83
C VAL A 139 -0.69 -12.30 15.12
N LEU A 140 -1.19 -13.51 15.01
CA LEU A 140 -1.58 -14.31 16.18
C LEU A 140 -0.39 -14.55 17.13
N LEU A 141 0.77 -14.88 16.58
CA LEU A 141 2.00 -15.04 17.37
C LEU A 141 2.37 -13.74 18.09
N MET A 142 2.32 -12.60 17.39
CA MET A 142 2.64 -11.28 17.95
C MET A 142 1.64 -10.89 19.07
N LEU A 143 0.33 -11.12 18.86
CA LEU A 143 -0.69 -10.86 19.89
C LEU A 143 -0.45 -11.69 21.14
N TRP A 144 -0.03 -12.94 20.99
CA TRP A 144 0.30 -13.82 22.09
C TRP A 144 1.58 -13.40 22.82
N VAL A 145 2.66 -13.14 22.08
CA VAL A 145 3.96 -12.76 22.66
C VAL A 145 3.90 -11.41 23.38
N CYS A 146 3.17 -10.44 22.80
CA CYS A 146 3.00 -9.11 23.39
C CYS A 146 1.90 -9.09 24.49
N ALA A 147 1.34 -10.24 24.86
CA ALA A 147 0.30 -10.38 25.88
C ALA A 147 -0.89 -9.42 25.67
N VAL A 148 -1.26 -9.20 24.39
CA VAL A 148 -2.41 -8.34 24.05
C VAL A 148 -3.70 -8.97 24.60
N PRO A 149 -4.59 -8.18 25.24
CA PRO A 149 -5.87 -8.69 25.75
C PRO A 149 -6.70 -9.37 24.66
N VAL A 150 -7.28 -10.54 24.95
CA VAL A 150 -7.99 -11.40 23.96
C VAL A 150 -9.18 -10.68 23.30
N ASN A 151 -9.83 -9.78 24.02
CA ASN A 151 -10.94 -8.96 23.49
C ASN A 151 -10.50 -8.02 22.35
N MET A 152 -9.21 -7.73 22.22
CA MET A 152 -8.65 -6.91 21.12
C MET A 152 -8.22 -7.76 19.91
N TRP A 153 -8.10 -9.09 20.05
CA TRP A 153 -7.54 -9.94 19.00
C TRP A 153 -8.34 -9.89 17.71
N LEU A 154 -9.66 -9.98 17.79
CA LEU A 154 -10.51 -9.95 16.60
C LEU A 154 -10.29 -8.67 15.78
N LEU A 155 -10.27 -7.53 16.46
CA LEU A 155 -10.08 -6.22 15.80
C LEU A 155 -8.69 -6.09 15.20
N ALA A 156 -7.65 -6.53 15.92
CA ALA A 156 -6.27 -6.53 15.41
C ALA A 156 -6.10 -7.44 14.19
N ILE A 157 -6.69 -8.64 14.21
CA ILE A 157 -6.68 -9.59 13.10
C ILE A 157 -7.42 -9.00 11.89
N LEU A 158 -8.61 -8.44 12.08
CA LEU A 158 -9.38 -7.83 10.99
C LEU A 158 -8.64 -6.64 10.37
N LEU A 159 -8.06 -5.75 11.18
CA LEU A 159 -7.26 -4.64 10.70
C LEU A 159 -6.05 -5.13 9.89
N SER A 160 -5.32 -6.11 10.43
CA SER A 160 -4.15 -6.69 9.75
C SER A 160 -4.54 -7.39 8.44
N PHE A 161 -5.64 -8.13 8.43
CA PHE A 161 -6.16 -8.80 7.24
C PHE A 161 -6.49 -7.80 6.13
N VAL A 162 -7.25 -6.74 6.45
CA VAL A 162 -7.58 -5.67 5.49
C VAL A 162 -6.31 -4.98 4.99
N THR A 163 -5.37 -4.69 5.89
CA THR A 163 -4.08 -4.07 5.54
C THR A 163 -3.29 -4.92 4.53
N VAL A 164 -3.22 -6.24 4.75
CA VAL A 164 -2.55 -7.17 3.82
C VAL A 164 -3.24 -7.22 2.46
N LEU A 165 -4.57 -7.20 2.42
CA LEU A 165 -5.29 -7.13 1.14
C LEU A 165 -4.96 -5.85 0.37
N PHE A 166 -4.93 -4.71 1.06
CA PHE A 166 -4.59 -3.44 0.41
C PHE A 166 -3.09 -3.34 0.05
N SER A 167 -2.18 -4.02 0.75
CA SER A 167 -0.78 -4.11 0.33
C SER A 167 -0.65 -4.75 -1.05
N ILE A 168 -1.42 -5.81 -1.30
CA ILE A 168 -1.46 -6.48 -2.61
C ILE A 168 -2.03 -5.53 -3.69
N VAL A 169 -3.06 -4.75 -3.35
CA VAL A 169 -3.64 -3.75 -4.25
C VAL A 169 -2.63 -2.67 -4.60
N GLY A 170 -1.84 -2.19 -3.62
CA GLY A 170 -0.80 -1.17 -3.83
C GLY A 170 0.22 -1.59 -4.87
N ASP A 171 0.81 -2.77 -4.71
CA ASP A 171 1.77 -3.34 -5.67
C ASP A 171 1.11 -3.57 -7.05
N LEU A 172 -0.13 -4.10 -7.12
CA LEU A 172 -0.83 -4.25 -8.40
C LEU A 172 -1.11 -2.90 -9.06
N PHE A 173 -1.51 -1.88 -8.30
CA PHE A 173 -1.77 -0.54 -8.82
C PHE A 173 -0.50 0.10 -9.39
N GLU A 174 0.62 0.03 -8.67
CA GLU A 174 1.91 0.52 -9.18
C GLU A 174 2.35 -0.26 -10.42
N SER A 175 2.25 -1.58 -10.39
CA SER A 175 2.56 -2.44 -11.53
C SER A 175 1.72 -2.06 -12.76
N MET A 176 0.42 -1.78 -12.58
CA MET A 176 -0.48 -1.32 -13.63
C MET A 176 -0.02 0.02 -14.22
N LEU A 177 0.36 0.99 -13.39
CA LEU A 177 0.88 2.29 -13.86
C LEU A 177 2.19 2.11 -14.64
N LYS A 178 3.09 1.22 -14.21
CA LYS A 178 4.33 0.88 -14.92
C LYS A 178 4.04 0.29 -16.30
N ARG A 179 3.11 -0.67 -16.42
CA ARG A 179 2.69 -1.23 -17.72
C ARG A 179 2.15 -0.15 -18.66
N ARG A 180 1.33 0.76 -18.13
CA ARG A 180 0.78 1.90 -18.91
C ARG A 180 1.88 2.89 -19.34
N ALA A 181 2.92 3.04 -18.57
CA ALA A 181 4.06 3.87 -18.94
C ALA A 181 5.05 3.17 -19.92
N GLY A 182 4.82 1.89 -20.24
CA GLY A 182 5.72 1.07 -21.08
C GLY A 182 7.04 0.74 -20.39
N VAL A 183 7.06 0.77 -19.04
CA VAL A 183 8.24 0.44 -18.25
C VAL A 183 7.98 -0.75 -17.32
N LYS A 184 9.04 -1.36 -16.85
CA LYS A 184 8.94 -2.47 -15.87
C LYS A 184 9.25 -1.98 -14.45
N ASP A 185 10.25 -1.13 -14.31
CA ASP A 185 10.73 -0.64 -13.03
C ASP A 185 10.48 0.87 -12.93
N SER A 186 10.26 1.38 -11.72
CA SER A 186 9.96 2.81 -11.50
C SER A 186 11.18 3.72 -11.65
N GLY A 187 12.39 3.14 -11.74
CA GLY A 187 13.65 3.83 -11.92
C GLY A 187 14.84 2.89 -11.80
N GLY A 188 16.05 3.46 -11.82
CA GLY A 188 17.33 2.74 -11.65
C GLY A 188 18.14 3.24 -10.45
N LEU A 189 17.49 3.79 -9.42
CA LEU A 189 18.17 4.37 -8.26
C LEU A 189 18.92 3.31 -7.44
N LEU A 190 18.37 2.11 -7.36
CA LEU A 190 18.98 1.00 -6.64
C LEU A 190 19.57 0.00 -7.64
N PRO A 191 20.92 -0.09 -7.76
CA PRO A 191 21.56 -1.03 -8.69
C PRO A 191 21.07 -2.47 -8.49
N GLY A 192 20.58 -3.11 -9.57
CA GLY A 192 20.04 -4.47 -9.53
C GLY A 192 18.66 -4.62 -8.87
N HIS A 193 18.05 -3.54 -8.36
CA HIS A 193 16.81 -3.61 -7.58
C HIS A 193 15.70 -2.67 -8.07
N GLY A 194 15.90 -1.89 -9.14
CA GLY A 194 14.89 -0.97 -9.67
C GLY A 194 14.83 0.37 -8.95
N GLY A 195 13.68 0.99 -8.90
CA GLY A 195 13.44 2.28 -8.23
C GLY A 195 13.07 2.13 -6.75
N LEU A 196 13.11 3.27 -6.05
CA LEU A 196 12.66 3.34 -4.63
C LEU A 196 11.17 3.02 -4.50
N LEU A 197 10.35 3.46 -5.44
CA LEU A 197 8.91 3.23 -5.43
C LEU A 197 8.59 1.73 -5.53
N ASP A 198 9.36 0.96 -6.30
CA ASP A 198 9.25 -0.50 -6.38
C ASP A 198 9.51 -1.23 -5.04
N ARG A 199 9.94 -0.53 -4.01
CA ARG A 199 10.21 -1.08 -2.65
C ARG A 199 9.16 -0.70 -1.62
N ILE A 200 8.36 0.29 -1.92
CA ILE A 200 7.33 0.80 -1.01
C ILE A 200 5.92 0.72 -1.63
N ASP A 201 5.78 0.13 -2.80
CA ASP A 201 4.52 -0.01 -3.54
C ASP A 201 3.40 -0.60 -2.68
N SER A 202 3.64 -1.73 -2.02
CA SER A 202 2.72 -2.35 -1.07
C SER A 202 2.40 -1.42 0.12
N LEU A 203 3.40 -0.68 0.62
CA LEU A 203 3.26 0.21 1.76
C LEU A 203 2.38 1.42 1.43
N THR A 204 2.40 1.90 0.19
CA THR A 204 1.64 3.09 -0.24
C THR A 204 0.14 2.94 -0.01
N ALA A 205 -0.40 1.74 -0.11
CA ALA A 205 -1.81 1.43 0.17
C ALA A 205 -2.01 0.95 1.61
N ALA A 206 -1.13 0.09 2.09
CA ALA A 206 -1.26 -0.53 3.40
C ALA A 206 -1.19 0.50 4.54
N ALA A 207 -0.26 1.46 4.49
CA ALA A 207 -0.09 2.43 5.57
C ALA A 207 -1.31 3.34 5.78
N PRO A 208 -1.90 4.00 4.74
CA PRO A 208 -3.12 4.80 4.92
C PRO A 208 -4.31 3.98 5.43
N VAL A 209 -4.49 2.77 4.92
CA VAL A 209 -5.59 1.89 5.32
C VAL A 209 -5.42 1.43 6.77
N PHE A 210 -4.22 1.06 7.17
CA PHE A 210 -3.89 0.68 8.54
C PHE A 210 -4.11 1.86 9.50
N ALA A 211 -3.59 3.04 9.18
CA ALA A 211 -3.74 4.25 9.99
C ALA A 211 -5.22 4.67 10.13
N PHE A 212 -5.99 4.60 9.04
CA PHE A 212 -7.42 4.88 9.09
C PHE A 212 -8.15 3.86 9.97
N GLY A 213 -7.83 2.57 9.84
CA GLY A 213 -8.39 1.52 10.69
C GLY A 213 -8.08 1.73 12.16
N MET A 214 -6.86 2.19 12.52
CA MET A 214 -6.53 2.55 13.90
C MET A 214 -7.44 3.67 14.43
N ILE A 215 -7.73 4.70 13.63
CA ILE A 215 -8.63 5.80 14.02
C ILE A 215 -10.03 5.27 14.30
N VAL A 216 -10.56 4.43 13.40
CA VAL A 216 -11.90 3.83 13.56
C VAL A 216 -11.96 2.97 14.82
N LEU A 217 -10.96 2.13 15.04
CA LEU A 217 -10.91 1.26 16.23
C LEU A 217 -10.79 2.05 17.52
N ASN A 218 -9.96 3.11 17.55
CA ASN A 218 -9.87 4.00 18.72
C ASN A 218 -11.18 4.73 19.00
N GLY A 219 -11.90 5.14 17.96
CA GLY A 219 -13.24 5.75 18.10
C GLY A 219 -14.28 4.77 18.66
N LEU A 220 -14.24 3.51 18.27
CA LEU A 220 -15.14 2.46 18.79
C LEU A 220 -14.81 2.05 20.24
N TRP A 221 -13.57 2.26 20.69
CA TRP A 221 -13.12 1.88 22.02
C TRP A 221 -13.38 2.97 23.07
N ASN A 222 -13.32 4.23 22.67
CA ASN A 222 -13.45 5.38 23.57
C ASN A 222 -14.86 6.02 23.55
N GLY A 223 -15.80 5.51 22.77
CA GLY A 223 -17.21 5.92 22.73
C GLY A 223 -18.10 4.92 23.40
#